data_9b66e89122f7f5f68fd5fce9b8a54bd3
#
_entry.id   9b66e89122f7f5f68fd5fce9b8a54bd3
#
_cell.length_a   1.000
_cell.length_b   1.000
_cell.length_c   1.000
_cell.angle_alpha   90.00
_cell.angle_beta   90.00
_cell.angle_gamma   90.00
#
_symmetry.space_group_name_H-M   'P 1'
#
loop_
_entity.id
_entity.type
_entity.pdbx_description
1 polymer ?
#
loop_
_entity_poly.entity_id
_entity_poly.type
_entity_poly.pdbx_seq_one_letter_code
_entity_poly.pdbx_strand_id
1 'polypeptide(L)'
;MYFTLSGYSDMAQGLAQIFSMQLPESYRYPLQSRTVSGFFNRFNITVTQYINRYVYVFLGGDQGGFLSHALNTLLTAMLLGLWFGIRLNYLMWGVYFALFMLLEKYFLMKYLKKIPVLFNRMYTFAIVVMSFTIFSGSSLGYTCYYLRAMFQFKTRDLLDGRTAYILNSNSLVLALCFLGLTSLWEK
;
A
#
# COMPACT_ATOMS: atom_id res chain seq x y z
N MET A 1 -5.54 1.53 -9.27
CA MET A 1 -6.09 1.18 -7.96
C MET A 1 -6.09 2.34 -6.97
N TYR A 2 -4.94 2.93 -6.57
CA TYR A 2 -4.91 4.04 -5.59
C TYR A 2 -5.82 5.21 -6.01
N PHE A 3 -5.61 5.79 -7.19
CA PHE A 3 -6.42 6.92 -7.67
C PHE A 3 -7.91 6.61 -7.81
N THR A 4 -8.26 5.38 -8.15
CA THR A 4 -9.67 4.96 -8.23
C THR A 4 -10.33 4.97 -6.86
N LEU A 5 -9.67 4.38 -5.86
CA LEU A 5 -10.20 4.31 -4.49
C LEU A 5 -10.22 5.69 -3.82
N SER A 6 -9.17 6.50 -4.00
CA SER A 6 -9.11 7.88 -3.50
C SER A 6 -10.23 8.73 -4.12
N GLY A 7 -10.39 8.68 -5.45
CA GLY A 7 -11.43 9.43 -6.14
C GLY A 7 -12.85 9.07 -5.70
N TYR A 8 -13.13 7.77 -5.45
CA TYR A 8 -14.43 7.39 -4.86
C TYR A 8 -14.63 7.94 -3.45
N SER A 9 -13.57 7.93 -2.64
CA SER A 9 -13.63 8.50 -1.29
C SER A 9 -13.88 10.01 -1.34
N ASP A 10 -13.20 10.73 -2.23
CA ASP A 10 -13.34 12.18 -2.38
C ASP A 10 -14.74 12.55 -2.88
N MET A 11 -15.30 11.77 -3.82
CA MET A 11 -16.68 11.93 -4.26
C MET A 11 -17.68 11.68 -3.13
N ALA A 12 -17.46 10.63 -2.31
CA ALA A 12 -18.31 10.34 -1.17
C ALA A 12 -18.26 11.46 -0.12
N GLN A 13 -17.08 12.04 0.14
CA GLN A 13 -16.93 13.19 1.03
C GLN A 13 -17.64 14.41 0.50
N GLY A 14 -17.51 14.71 -0.80
CA GLY A 14 -18.22 15.82 -1.44
C GLY A 14 -19.74 15.68 -1.34
N LEU A 15 -20.28 14.49 -1.60
CA LEU A 15 -21.71 14.21 -1.43
C LEU A 15 -22.15 14.37 0.04
N ALA A 16 -21.37 13.87 0.99
CA ALA A 16 -21.69 13.99 2.42
C ALA A 16 -21.74 15.46 2.88
N GLN A 17 -20.84 16.30 2.35
CA GLN A 17 -20.84 17.75 2.63
C GLN A 17 -22.13 18.43 2.20
N ILE A 18 -22.75 18.02 1.09
CA ILE A 18 -24.06 18.53 0.65
C ILE A 18 -25.13 18.29 1.71
N PHE A 19 -25.02 17.15 2.43
CA PHE A 19 -25.92 16.81 3.54
C PHE A 19 -25.42 17.31 4.91
N SER A 20 -24.46 18.24 4.92
CA SER A 20 -23.84 18.77 6.16
C SER A 20 -23.18 17.71 7.03
N MET A 21 -22.83 16.54 6.47
CA MET A 21 -22.10 15.47 7.14
C MET A 21 -20.61 15.59 6.88
N GLN A 22 -19.79 15.48 7.92
CA GLN A 22 -18.33 15.46 7.80
C GLN A 22 -17.84 14.01 7.83
N LEU A 23 -17.37 13.48 6.69
CA LEU A 23 -16.69 12.20 6.61
C LEU A 23 -15.19 12.37 6.78
N PRO A 24 -14.51 11.46 7.52
CA PRO A 24 -13.07 11.50 7.65
C PRO A 24 -12.38 11.14 6.33
N GLU A 25 -11.20 11.72 6.09
CA GLU A 25 -10.35 11.35 4.96
C GLU A 25 -9.93 9.88 5.06
N SER A 26 -10.08 9.14 3.96
CA SER A 26 -9.64 7.74 3.88
C SER A 26 -8.26 7.57 3.23
N TYR A 27 -7.80 8.55 2.46
CA TYR A 27 -6.52 8.51 1.74
C TYR A 27 -5.77 9.84 1.87
N ARG A 28 -4.50 9.78 2.32
CA ARG A 28 -3.67 10.98 2.52
C ARG A 28 -2.25 10.77 2.01
N TYR A 29 -2.04 10.87 0.70
CA TYR A 29 -0.73 10.71 0.04
C TYR A 29 0.08 9.50 0.54
N PRO A 30 -0.46 8.25 0.47
CA PRO A 30 0.17 7.08 1.07
C PRO A 30 1.54 6.76 0.48
N LEU A 31 1.76 7.04 -0.81
CA LEU A 31 3.02 6.76 -1.51
C LEU A 31 4.17 7.69 -1.10
N GLN A 32 3.90 8.77 -0.35
CA GLN A 32 4.94 9.61 0.24
C GLN A 32 5.45 9.12 1.60
N SER A 33 4.93 7.98 2.07
CA SER A 33 5.31 7.41 3.36
C SER A 33 6.76 6.95 3.37
N ARG A 34 7.41 7.09 4.54
CA ARG A 34 8.81 6.69 4.75
C ARG A 34 8.94 5.26 5.25
N THR A 35 7.83 4.65 5.65
CA THR A 35 7.75 3.31 6.22
C THR A 35 6.49 2.60 5.73
N VAL A 36 6.48 1.28 5.77
CA VAL A 36 5.31 0.48 5.41
C VAL A 36 4.17 0.71 6.40
N SER A 37 4.48 0.81 7.69
CA SER A 37 3.48 1.17 8.72
C SER A 37 2.90 2.56 8.46
N GLY A 38 3.73 3.53 8.06
CA GLY A 38 3.29 4.87 7.66
C GLY A 38 2.42 4.87 6.41
N PHE A 39 2.65 3.95 5.47
CA PHE A 39 1.79 3.75 4.31
C PHE A 39 0.36 3.37 4.72
N PHE A 40 0.19 2.39 5.62
CA PHE A 40 -1.13 1.99 6.10
C PHE A 40 -1.87 3.08 6.87
N ASN A 41 -1.15 3.90 7.63
CA ASN A 41 -1.74 5.05 8.32
C ASN A 41 -2.24 6.16 7.38
N ARG A 42 -1.97 6.05 6.08
CA ARG A 42 -2.36 7.00 5.03
C ARG A 42 -3.16 6.36 3.91
N PHE A 43 -3.18 5.03 3.84
CA PHE A 43 -3.92 4.24 2.88
C PHE A 43 -5.11 3.59 3.57
N ASN A 44 -6.33 3.90 3.12
CA ASN A 44 -7.57 3.41 3.70
C ASN A 44 -7.65 3.63 5.23
N ILE A 45 -7.41 4.88 5.63
CA ILE A 45 -7.26 5.32 7.04
C ILE A 45 -8.44 4.85 7.88
N THR A 46 -9.67 5.03 7.38
CA THR A 46 -10.91 4.70 8.09
C THR A 46 -10.97 3.21 8.44
N VAL A 47 -10.73 2.33 7.46
CA VAL A 47 -10.77 0.88 7.68
C VAL A 47 -9.60 0.43 8.55
N THR A 48 -8.41 0.97 8.33
CA THR A 48 -7.23 0.67 9.14
C THR A 48 -7.45 1.06 10.60
N GLN A 49 -8.01 2.23 10.86
CA GLN A 49 -8.32 2.66 12.23
C GLN A 49 -9.42 1.80 12.85
N TYR A 50 -10.45 1.43 12.11
CA TYR A 50 -11.52 0.55 12.58
C TYR A 50 -10.94 -0.81 12.99
N ILE A 51 -10.19 -1.48 12.13
CA ILE A 51 -9.60 -2.78 12.42
C ILE A 51 -8.59 -2.67 13.58
N ASN A 52 -7.78 -1.62 13.62
CA ASN A 52 -6.86 -1.40 14.74
C ASN A 52 -7.60 -1.24 16.06
N ARG A 53 -8.66 -0.45 16.10
CA ARG A 53 -9.42 -0.20 17.34
C ARG A 53 -10.16 -1.44 17.84
N TYR A 54 -10.83 -2.16 16.94
CA TYR A 54 -11.72 -3.26 17.33
C TYR A 54 -11.08 -4.64 17.30
N VAL A 55 -9.99 -4.82 16.58
CA VAL A 55 -9.30 -6.11 16.49
C VAL A 55 -7.94 -6.04 17.15
N TYR A 56 -7.04 -5.18 16.68
CA TYR A 56 -5.66 -5.14 17.17
C TYR A 56 -5.60 -4.83 18.68
N VAL A 57 -6.31 -3.80 19.12
CA VAL A 57 -6.36 -3.41 20.54
C VAL A 57 -7.05 -4.49 21.38
N PHE A 58 -8.14 -5.09 20.87
CA PHE A 58 -8.87 -6.17 21.55
C PHE A 58 -8.00 -7.43 21.73
N LEU A 59 -7.13 -7.74 20.79
CA LEU A 59 -6.16 -8.85 20.87
C LEU A 59 -4.97 -8.56 21.80
N GLY A 60 -4.97 -7.44 22.50
CA GLY A 60 -3.90 -7.03 23.39
C GLY A 60 -2.88 -6.04 22.78
N GLY A 61 -3.05 -5.67 21.53
CA GLY A 61 -2.24 -4.65 20.85
C GLY A 61 -0.73 -4.93 20.92
N ASP A 62 0.01 -3.94 21.40
CA ASP A 62 1.46 -4.01 21.65
C ASP A 62 1.83 -4.62 23.01
N GLN A 63 0.81 -4.94 23.84
CA GLN A 63 1.01 -5.50 25.17
C GLN A 63 1.27 -7.01 25.03
N GLY A 64 2.45 -7.46 25.40
CA GLY A 64 2.82 -8.87 25.31
C GLY A 64 4.19 -9.09 24.70
N GLY A 65 4.59 -10.36 24.60
CA GLY A 65 5.85 -10.73 23.99
C GLY A 65 5.85 -10.58 22.46
N PHE A 66 7.01 -10.75 21.85
CA PHE A 66 7.21 -10.72 20.41
C PHE A 66 6.18 -11.56 19.63
N LEU A 67 5.89 -12.77 20.12
CA LEU A 67 4.97 -13.71 19.44
C LEU A 67 3.53 -13.18 19.43
N SER A 68 3.05 -12.65 20.56
CA SER A 68 1.72 -12.06 20.66
C SER A 68 1.57 -10.88 19.70
N HIS A 69 2.54 -9.96 19.69
CA HIS A 69 2.54 -8.83 18.78
C HIS A 69 2.61 -9.26 17.30
N ALA A 70 3.41 -10.28 16.98
CA ALA A 70 3.51 -10.79 15.62
C ALA A 70 2.19 -11.40 15.14
N LEU A 71 1.53 -12.20 15.96
CA LEU A 71 0.21 -12.78 15.67
C LEU A 71 -0.88 -11.70 15.52
N ASN A 72 -0.92 -10.72 16.43
CA ASN A 72 -1.88 -9.62 16.35
C ASN A 72 -1.71 -8.81 15.06
N THR A 73 -0.47 -8.49 14.69
CA THR A 73 -0.16 -7.77 13.45
C THR A 73 -0.55 -8.60 12.22
N LEU A 74 -0.25 -9.88 12.23
CA LEU A 74 -0.59 -10.79 11.13
C LEU A 74 -2.10 -10.89 10.93
N LEU A 75 -2.85 -11.15 12.01
CA LEU A 75 -4.31 -11.27 11.97
C LEU A 75 -4.96 -9.97 11.49
N THR A 76 -4.52 -8.84 12.02
CA THR A 76 -5.01 -7.51 11.65
C THR A 76 -4.79 -7.21 10.16
N ALA A 77 -3.59 -7.51 9.66
CA ALA A 77 -3.25 -7.30 8.26
C ALA A 77 -3.99 -8.27 7.31
N MET A 78 -4.21 -9.51 7.73
CA MET A 78 -5.03 -10.47 6.97
C MET A 78 -6.49 -10.02 6.88
N LEU A 79 -7.08 -9.50 7.95
CA LEU A 79 -8.43 -8.94 7.93
C LEU A 79 -8.52 -7.72 7.03
N LEU A 80 -7.49 -6.88 7.00
CA LEU A 80 -7.40 -5.74 6.10
C LEU A 80 -7.33 -6.19 4.63
N GLY A 81 -6.66 -7.30 4.35
CA GLY A 81 -6.68 -7.95 3.03
C GLY A 81 -8.07 -8.47 2.66
N LEU A 82 -8.73 -9.18 3.58
CA LEU A 82 -10.09 -9.71 3.39
C LEU A 82 -11.15 -8.63 3.17
N TRP A 83 -10.92 -7.40 3.64
CA TRP A 83 -11.78 -6.26 3.36
C TRP A 83 -11.98 -6.01 1.86
N PHE A 84 -10.95 -6.29 1.04
CA PHE A 84 -11.02 -6.15 -0.41
C PHE A 84 -11.70 -7.33 -1.11
N GLY A 85 -11.93 -8.44 -0.40
CA GLY A 85 -12.64 -9.61 -0.92
C GLY A 85 -12.07 -10.94 -0.42
N ILE A 86 -12.86 -12.00 -0.55
CA ILE A 86 -12.51 -13.35 -0.07
C ILE A 86 -11.71 -14.06 -1.18
N ARG A 87 -10.46 -13.66 -1.40
CA ARG A 87 -9.54 -14.29 -2.33
C ARG A 87 -8.19 -14.54 -1.66
N LEU A 88 -7.55 -15.64 -2.01
CA LEU A 88 -6.25 -16.01 -1.43
C LEU A 88 -5.17 -14.94 -1.68
N ASN A 89 -5.22 -14.26 -2.82
CA ASN A 89 -4.30 -13.18 -3.14
C ASN A 89 -4.39 -12.00 -2.15
N TYR A 90 -5.59 -11.67 -1.67
CA TYR A 90 -5.79 -10.60 -0.70
C TYR A 90 -5.29 -10.99 0.69
N LEU A 91 -5.47 -12.26 1.07
CA LEU A 91 -4.85 -12.79 2.30
C LEU A 91 -3.33 -12.74 2.21
N MET A 92 -2.75 -13.21 1.11
CA MET A 92 -1.30 -13.17 0.88
C MET A 92 -0.76 -11.74 0.87
N TRP A 93 -1.53 -10.79 0.34
CA TRP A 93 -1.22 -9.36 0.39
C TRP A 93 -1.15 -8.86 1.84
N GLY A 94 -2.12 -9.24 2.69
CA GLY A 94 -2.10 -8.94 4.13
C GLY A 94 -0.88 -9.55 4.84
N VAL A 95 -0.59 -10.83 4.60
CA VAL A 95 0.59 -11.52 5.15
C VAL A 95 1.90 -10.83 4.72
N TYR A 96 2.02 -10.48 3.45
CA TYR A 96 3.17 -9.76 2.92
C TYR A 96 3.43 -8.45 3.69
N PHE A 97 2.40 -7.65 3.88
CA PHE A 97 2.55 -6.39 4.62
C PHE A 97 2.84 -6.60 6.10
N ALA A 98 2.19 -7.60 6.74
CA ALA A 98 2.48 -7.94 8.13
C ALA A 98 3.95 -8.28 8.34
N LEU A 99 4.54 -9.07 7.43
CA LEU A 99 5.97 -9.41 7.47
C LEU A 99 6.84 -8.16 7.39
N PHE A 100 6.58 -7.25 6.45
CA PHE A 100 7.37 -6.01 6.34
C PHE A 100 7.17 -5.08 7.54
N MET A 101 5.96 -4.96 8.08
CA MET A 101 5.70 -4.16 9.28
C MET A 101 6.46 -4.70 10.50
N LEU A 102 6.51 -6.02 10.68
CA LEU A 102 7.29 -6.67 11.73
C LEU A 102 8.79 -6.48 11.52
N LEU A 103 9.29 -6.69 10.30
CA LEU A 103 10.69 -6.44 9.94
C LEU A 103 11.08 -4.98 10.20
N GLU A 104 10.23 -4.03 9.81
CA GLU A 104 10.47 -2.61 10.11
C GLU A 104 10.56 -2.36 11.61
N LYS A 105 9.59 -2.83 12.38
CA LYS A 105 9.50 -2.54 13.81
C LYS A 105 10.70 -3.11 14.58
N TYR A 106 11.09 -4.34 14.30
CA TYR A 106 12.11 -5.03 15.10
C TYR A 106 13.53 -4.90 14.55
N PHE A 107 13.72 -4.79 13.24
CA PHE A 107 15.04 -4.79 12.63
C PHE A 107 15.39 -3.51 11.88
N LEU A 108 14.50 -3.02 11.02
CA LEU A 108 14.84 -1.98 10.06
C LEU A 108 14.70 -0.56 10.63
N MET A 109 13.86 -0.33 11.64
CA MET A 109 13.60 1.01 12.19
C MET A 109 14.87 1.72 12.63
N LYS A 110 15.85 0.98 13.16
CA LYS A 110 17.14 1.51 13.60
C LYS A 110 17.99 2.06 12.44
N TYR A 111 17.90 1.39 11.28
CA TYR A 111 18.61 1.77 10.06
C TYR A 111 17.86 2.87 9.28
N LEU A 112 16.54 2.72 9.14
CA LEU A 112 15.71 3.70 8.44
C LEU A 112 15.78 5.11 9.03
N LYS A 113 15.98 5.24 10.35
CA LYS A 113 16.19 6.53 11.01
C LYS A 113 17.50 7.23 10.61
N LYS A 114 18.51 6.49 10.15
CA LYS A 114 19.83 7.01 9.75
C LYS A 114 19.91 7.33 8.25
N ILE A 115 19.03 6.78 7.45
CA ILE A 115 19.04 6.91 5.99
C ILE A 115 18.26 8.17 5.59
N PRO A 116 18.70 8.90 4.54
CA PRO A 116 17.96 10.05 4.00
C PRO A 116 16.52 9.70 3.62
N VAL A 117 15.63 10.66 3.80
CA VAL A 117 14.17 10.51 3.57
C VAL A 117 13.84 9.96 2.19
N LEU A 118 14.61 10.36 1.17
CA LEU A 118 14.40 9.93 -0.20
C LEU A 118 14.53 8.41 -0.36
N PHE A 119 15.58 7.82 0.21
CA PHE A 119 15.80 6.36 0.14
C PHE A 119 14.72 5.59 0.90
N ASN A 120 14.24 6.10 2.05
CA ASN A 120 13.14 5.49 2.79
C ASN A 120 11.84 5.50 1.96
N ARG A 121 11.57 6.59 1.24
CA ARG A 121 10.42 6.65 0.32
C ARG A 121 10.56 5.66 -0.84
N MET A 122 11.73 5.55 -1.44
CA MET A 122 11.99 4.59 -2.51
C MET A 122 11.83 3.14 -2.03
N TYR A 123 12.33 2.83 -0.84
CA TYR A 123 12.15 1.53 -0.19
C TYR A 123 10.66 1.20 -0.02
N THR A 124 9.88 2.09 0.62
CA THR A 124 8.45 1.90 0.83
C THR A 124 7.71 1.80 -0.50
N PHE A 125 8.04 2.65 -1.47
CA PHE A 125 7.44 2.62 -2.80
C PHE A 125 7.68 1.28 -3.51
N ALA A 126 8.91 0.74 -3.47
CA ALA A 126 9.23 -0.55 -4.06
C ALA A 126 8.41 -1.70 -3.44
N ILE A 127 8.30 -1.72 -2.10
CA ILE A 127 7.47 -2.72 -1.39
C ILE A 127 6.01 -2.61 -1.80
N VAL A 128 5.48 -1.40 -1.89
CA VAL A 128 4.08 -1.15 -2.27
C VAL A 128 3.82 -1.56 -3.72
N VAL A 129 4.73 -1.26 -4.65
CA VAL A 129 4.61 -1.70 -6.06
C VAL A 129 4.57 -3.22 -6.17
N MET A 130 5.48 -3.92 -5.48
CA MET A 130 5.46 -5.38 -5.43
C MET A 130 4.17 -5.92 -4.82
N SER A 131 3.64 -5.27 -3.78
CA SER A 131 2.38 -5.66 -3.14
C SER A 131 1.19 -5.56 -4.10
N PHE A 132 1.15 -4.54 -4.95
CA PHE A 132 0.09 -4.41 -5.95
C PHE A 132 0.13 -5.51 -7.01
N THR A 133 1.30 -6.07 -7.30
CA THR A 133 1.42 -7.24 -8.18
C THR A 133 0.75 -8.47 -7.54
N ILE A 134 0.91 -8.67 -6.22
CA ILE A 134 0.24 -9.73 -5.47
C ILE A 134 -1.26 -9.51 -5.46
N PHE A 135 -1.69 -8.29 -5.21
CA PHE A 135 -3.10 -7.89 -5.14
C PHE A 135 -3.84 -8.07 -6.48
N SER A 136 -3.21 -7.66 -7.59
CA SER A 136 -3.81 -7.69 -8.92
C SER A 136 -3.81 -9.07 -9.58
N GLY A 137 -3.05 -10.03 -9.05
CA GLY A 137 -2.95 -11.36 -9.63
C GLY A 137 -4.28 -12.11 -9.63
N SER A 138 -4.61 -12.77 -10.72
CA SER A 138 -5.79 -13.64 -10.82
C SER A 138 -5.60 -14.97 -10.10
N SER A 139 -4.35 -15.42 -9.97
CA SER A 139 -3.94 -16.66 -9.31
C SER A 139 -2.54 -16.49 -8.71
N LEU A 140 -2.20 -17.27 -7.67
CA LEU A 140 -0.86 -17.28 -7.08
C LEU A 140 0.24 -17.64 -8.10
N GLY A 141 -0.05 -18.55 -9.04
CA GLY A 141 0.86 -18.89 -10.12
C GLY A 141 1.19 -17.71 -11.03
N TYR A 142 0.17 -16.93 -11.40
CA TYR A 142 0.35 -15.68 -12.15
C TYR A 142 1.16 -14.64 -11.37
N THR A 143 0.89 -14.48 -10.09
CA THR A 143 1.64 -13.57 -9.22
C THR A 143 3.12 -13.92 -9.17
N CYS A 144 3.45 -15.19 -8.96
CA CYS A 144 4.84 -15.67 -8.97
C CYS A 144 5.50 -15.46 -10.34
N TYR A 145 4.79 -15.71 -11.43
CA TYR A 145 5.29 -15.47 -12.77
C TYR A 145 5.64 -13.99 -13.00
N TYR A 146 4.72 -13.07 -12.64
CA TYR A 146 4.95 -11.63 -12.80
C TYR A 146 6.09 -11.12 -11.90
N LEU A 147 6.15 -11.55 -10.65
CA LEU A 147 7.27 -11.20 -9.77
C LEU A 147 8.60 -11.69 -10.34
N ARG A 148 8.66 -12.94 -10.83
CA ARG A 148 9.85 -13.47 -11.48
C ARG A 148 10.23 -12.69 -12.74
N ALA A 149 9.25 -12.31 -13.55
CA ALA A 149 9.47 -11.51 -14.76
C ALA A 149 10.00 -10.10 -14.46
N MET A 150 9.59 -9.48 -13.35
CA MET A 150 10.12 -8.18 -12.91
C MET A 150 11.62 -8.21 -12.58
N PHE A 151 12.16 -9.36 -12.18
CA PHE A 151 13.58 -9.52 -11.84
C PHE A 151 14.42 -10.15 -12.98
N GLN A 152 13.79 -10.55 -14.08
CA GLN A 152 14.49 -11.13 -15.24
C GLN A 152 14.95 -10.04 -16.23
N PHE A 153 15.92 -9.23 -15.82
CA PHE A 153 16.47 -8.15 -16.66
C PHE A 153 17.27 -8.64 -17.88
N LYS A 154 17.69 -9.91 -17.93
CA LYS A 154 18.63 -10.44 -18.93
C LYS A 154 18.03 -10.88 -20.26
N THR A 155 16.71 -11.04 -20.36
CA THR A 155 16.07 -11.71 -21.50
C THR A 155 15.09 -10.84 -22.29
N ARG A 156 14.91 -9.58 -21.91
CA ARG A 156 13.99 -8.67 -22.61
C ARG A 156 14.65 -7.31 -22.82
N ASP A 157 14.57 -6.82 -24.03
CA ASP A 157 14.87 -5.42 -24.32
C ASP A 157 13.91 -4.55 -23.51
N LEU A 158 14.48 -3.80 -22.55
CA LEU A 158 13.72 -2.90 -21.65
C LEU A 158 12.97 -1.81 -22.43
N LEU A 159 13.39 -1.54 -23.67
CA LEU A 159 12.79 -0.56 -24.59
C LEU A 159 12.38 -1.26 -25.90
N ASP A 160 11.52 -2.26 -25.80
CA ASP A 160 10.85 -2.77 -26.98
C ASP A 160 9.92 -1.67 -27.56
N GLY A 161 9.78 -1.61 -28.89
CA GLY A 161 8.96 -0.62 -29.58
C GLY A 161 7.52 -0.53 -29.04
N ARG A 162 6.98 -1.67 -28.53
CA ARG A 162 5.68 -1.72 -27.86
C ARG A 162 5.69 -0.98 -26.52
N THR A 163 6.75 -1.11 -25.73
CA THR A 163 6.90 -0.41 -24.44
C THR A 163 7.04 1.09 -24.65
N ALA A 164 7.86 1.50 -25.65
CA ALA A 164 8.01 2.90 -26.03
C ALA A 164 6.68 3.51 -26.50
N TYR A 165 5.91 2.79 -27.31
CA TYR A 165 4.58 3.21 -27.75
C TYR A 165 3.61 3.41 -26.58
N ILE A 166 3.53 2.44 -25.65
CA ILE A 166 2.66 2.52 -24.47
C ILE A 166 3.02 3.69 -23.57
N LEU A 167 4.32 3.92 -23.35
CA LEU A 167 4.81 5.04 -22.54
C LEU A 167 4.47 6.39 -23.19
N ASN A 168 4.68 6.52 -24.50
CA ASN A 168 4.42 7.75 -25.22
C ASN A 168 2.91 8.04 -25.30
N SER A 169 2.11 7.03 -25.62
CA SER A 169 0.65 7.13 -25.70
C SER A 169 -0.01 7.52 -24.36
N ASN A 170 0.56 7.09 -23.23
CA ASN A 170 0.03 7.37 -21.90
C ASN A 170 0.85 8.42 -21.13
N SER A 171 1.77 9.14 -21.79
CA SER A 171 2.69 10.09 -21.15
C SER A 171 1.98 11.18 -20.37
N LEU A 172 0.88 11.72 -20.89
CA LEU A 172 0.07 12.74 -20.22
C LEU A 172 -0.60 12.18 -18.95
N VAL A 173 -1.17 10.97 -19.04
CA VAL A 173 -1.80 10.31 -17.90
C VAL A 173 -0.75 10.00 -16.83
N LEU A 174 0.44 9.51 -17.23
CA LEU A 174 1.54 9.25 -16.30
C LEU A 174 2.02 10.54 -15.62
N ALA A 175 2.14 11.64 -16.35
CA ALA A 175 2.50 12.95 -15.80
C ALA A 175 1.45 13.44 -14.78
N LEU A 176 0.15 13.35 -15.11
CA LEU A 176 -0.93 13.70 -14.19
C LEU A 176 -0.95 12.80 -12.95
N CYS A 177 -0.73 11.49 -13.11
CA CYS A 177 -0.57 10.58 -11.98
C CYS A 177 0.61 10.96 -11.09
N PHE A 178 1.76 11.32 -11.68
CA PHE A 178 2.93 11.74 -10.91
C PHE A 178 2.67 13.04 -10.14
N LEU A 179 2.02 14.02 -10.75
CA LEU A 179 1.60 15.26 -10.08
C LEU A 179 0.61 14.98 -8.94
N GLY A 180 -0.37 14.10 -9.16
CA GLY A 180 -1.36 13.71 -8.15
C GLY A 180 -0.78 12.93 -6.97
N LEU A 181 0.42 12.34 -7.10
CA LEU A 181 1.15 11.70 -6.01
C LEU A 181 1.87 12.71 -5.11
N THR A 182 2.06 13.95 -5.57
CA THR A 182 2.72 15.03 -4.82
C THR A 182 1.69 15.85 -4.06
N SER A 183 2.05 16.36 -2.88
CA SER A 183 1.19 17.24 -2.07
C SER A 183 1.20 18.69 -2.56
N LEU A 184 1.51 18.95 -3.83
CA LEU A 184 1.63 20.29 -4.39
C LEU A 184 0.27 21.05 -4.44
N TRP A 185 -0.85 20.33 -4.35
CA TRP A 185 -2.20 20.87 -4.44
C TRP A 185 -2.80 21.22 -3.05
N GLU A 186 -2.10 20.96 -1.96
CA GLU A 186 -2.54 21.29 -0.58
C GLU A 186 -2.18 22.73 -0.14
N LYS A 187 -1.74 23.59 -1.06
CA LYS A 187 -1.43 24.98 -0.73
C LYS A 187 -2.48 25.94 -1.27
#